data_5355225aa193671d610437fc16c16ddd
#
_entry.id   5355225aa193671d610437fc16c16ddd
#
_cell.length_a   1.000
_cell.length_b   1.000
_cell.length_c   1.000
_cell.angle_alpha   90.00
_cell.angle_beta   90.00
_cell.angle_gamma   90.00
#
_symmetry.space_group_name_H-M   'P 1'
#
loop_
_entity.id
_entity.type
_entity.pdbx_description
1 polymer ?
#
loop_
_entity_poly.entity_id
_entity_poly.type
_entity_poly.pdbx_seq_one_letter_code
_entity_poly.pdbx_strand_id
1 'polypeptide(L)'
;MKSITIKGSKRESVGKVATKALRNAGMVPCVIYGGENPIHFSAEEKAFKKLVFTPNVYTASIEVDGQKVPAILQDIQFHPVTDRIIHVDFYQLFEDKEITMKIPVKLTGTSPGVLNGGSLRFTNRKLKVKAMPSNLPDFVTADISELKIGSKLLISSLFNEAYTFMHPDNTVVVQVRTSRNATAEEEEETAEGATEEATETAAE
;
A
#
# COMPACT_ATOMS: atom_id res chain seq x y z
N MET A 1 -6.35 -13.79 -5.46
CA MET A 1 -6.90 -12.41 -5.28
C MET A 1 -8.42 -12.42 -5.34
N LYS A 2 -9.09 -11.50 -4.63
CA LYS A 2 -10.55 -11.32 -4.68
C LYS A 2 -10.89 -10.41 -5.86
N SER A 3 -11.98 -10.72 -6.60
CA SER A 3 -12.46 -9.91 -7.72
C SER A 3 -13.67 -9.08 -7.33
N ILE A 4 -13.77 -7.86 -7.86
CA ILE A 4 -14.93 -6.97 -7.70
C ILE A 4 -15.47 -6.67 -9.09
N THR A 5 -16.78 -6.85 -9.28
CA THR A 5 -17.43 -6.49 -10.53
C THR A 5 -17.90 -5.03 -10.48
N ILE A 6 -17.53 -4.26 -11.49
CA ILE A 6 -17.91 -2.86 -11.67
C ILE A 6 -18.69 -2.75 -12.97
N LYS A 7 -19.91 -2.28 -12.87
CA LYS A 7 -20.75 -2.01 -14.06
C LYS A 7 -20.53 -0.58 -14.53
N GLY A 8 -20.28 -0.42 -15.80
CA GLY A 8 -20.08 0.88 -16.44
C GLY A 8 -20.79 0.99 -17.77
N SER A 9 -21.00 2.22 -18.21
CA SER A 9 -21.51 2.56 -19.53
C SER A 9 -20.38 3.14 -20.39
N LYS A 10 -20.29 2.72 -21.64
CA LYS A 10 -19.33 3.23 -22.61
C LYS A 10 -19.55 4.73 -22.85
N ARG A 11 -18.46 5.45 -23.03
CA ARG A 11 -18.49 6.88 -23.33
C ARG A 11 -18.00 7.14 -24.74
N GLU A 12 -18.80 7.85 -25.51
CA GLU A 12 -18.43 8.33 -26.84
C GLU A 12 -17.79 9.74 -26.76
N SER A 13 -18.29 10.57 -25.84
CA SER A 13 -17.80 11.93 -25.67
C SER A 13 -16.73 12.01 -24.55
N VAL A 14 -15.50 12.37 -24.91
CA VAL A 14 -14.33 12.49 -24.00
C VAL A 14 -13.92 13.94 -23.70
N GLY A 15 -14.74 14.93 -24.03
CA GLY A 15 -14.44 16.34 -23.84
C GLY A 15 -14.62 16.85 -22.40
N LYS A 16 -14.08 18.05 -22.12
CA LYS A 16 -14.11 18.75 -20.82
C LYS A 16 -15.54 18.97 -20.30
N VAL A 17 -16.47 19.38 -21.18
CA VAL A 17 -17.86 19.70 -20.83
C VAL A 17 -18.60 18.41 -20.42
N ALA A 18 -18.49 17.34 -21.22
CA ALA A 18 -19.11 16.06 -20.93
C ALA A 18 -18.58 15.44 -19.61
N THR A 19 -17.26 15.52 -19.37
CA THR A 19 -16.64 15.03 -18.14
C THR A 19 -17.12 15.79 -16.91
N LYS A 20 -17.32 17.12 -17.02
CA LYS A 20 -17.86 17.93 -15.92
C LYS A 20 -19.32 17.57 -15.61
N ALA A 21 -20.14 17.37 -16.64
CA ALA A 21 -21.54 16.96 -16.50
C ALA A 21 -21.66 15.60 -15.80
N LEU A 22 -20.83 14.60 -16.18
CA LEU A 22 -20.80 13.29 -15.55
C LEU A 22 -20.44 13.36 -14.05
N ARG A 23 -19.41 14.15 -13.69
CA ARG A 23 -19.03 14.32 -12.27
C ARG A 23 -20.13 14.98 -11.46
N ASN A 24 -20.86 15.93 -12.02
CA ASN A 24 -22.01 16.56 -11.37
C ASN A 24 -23.17 15.58 -11.16
N ALA A 25 -23.32 14.60 -12.05
CA ALA A 25 -24.31 13.51 -11.93
C ALA A 25 -23.86 12.38 -10.97
N GLY A 26 -22.68 12.50 -10.31
CA GLY A 26 -22.15 11.47 -9.41
C GLY A 26 -21.52 10.28 -10.11
N MET A 27 -21.23 10.41 -11.40
CA MET A 27 -20.52 9.41 -12.20
C MET A 27 -19.05 9.74 -12.32
N VAL A 28 -18.20 8.72 -12.27
CA VAL A 28 -16.75 8.85 -12.41
C VAL A 28 -16.35 8.44 -13.82
N PRO A 29 -15.65 9.29 -14.56
CA PRO A 29 -15.04 8.92 -15.83
C PRO A 29 -13.84 8.01 -15.59
N CYS A 30 -13.78 6.91 -16.35
CA CYS A 30 -12.73 5.90 -16.23
C CYS A 30 -12.19 5.53 -17.62
N VAL A 31 -10.97 4.97 -17.61
CA VAL A 31 -10.34 4.42 -18.82
C VAL A 31 -9.74 3.05 -18.50
N ILE A 32 -9.88 2.12 -19.44
CA ILE A 32 -9.15 0.85 -19.45
C ILE A 32 -8.15 0.92 -20.59
N TYR A 33 -6.89 0.69 -20.31
CA TYR A 33 -5.83 0.63 -21.30
C TYR A 33 -4.95 -0.63 -21.11
N GLY A 34 -4.03 -0.85 -22.03
CA GLY A 34 -3.18 -2.05 -22.09
C GLY A 34 -3.62 -3.05 -23.17
N GLY A 35 -4.84 -2.95 -23.69
CA GLY A 35 -5.30 -3.66 -24.89
C GLY A 35 -4.95 -2.92 -26.18
N GLU A 36 -5.53 -3.36 -27.31
CA GLU A 36 -5.33 -2.72 -28.62
C GLU A 36 -5.91 -1.30 -28.65
N ASN A 37 -7.09 -1.11 -28.09
CA ASN A 37 -7.76 0.18 -28.02
C ASN A 37 -8.14 0.55 -26.59
N PRO A 38 -7.97 1.81 -26.16
CA PRO A 38 -8.43 2.25 -24.85
C PRO A 38 -9.97 2.31 -24.81
N ILE A 39 -10.55 1.75 -23.75
CA ILE A 39 -11.99 1.76 -23.54
C ILE A 39 -12.33 2.86 -22.53
N HIS A 40 -13.06 3.87 -22.98
CA HIS A 40 -13.57 4.93 -22.12
C HIS A 40 -14.96 4.58 -21.61
N PHE A 41 -15.14 4.60 -20.29
CA PHE A 41 -16.42 4.30 -19.67
C PHE A 41 -16.70 5.22 -18.47
N SER A 42 -17.90 5.19 -17.97
CA SER A 42 -18.29 5.87 -16.73
C SER A 42 -19.01 4.90 -15.82
N ALA A 43 -18.74 5.01 -14.51
CA ALA A 43 -19.40 4.20 -13.50
C ALA A 43 -19.76 5.05 -12.27
N GLU A 44 -20.67 4.56 -11.44
CA GLU A 44 -21.07 5.26 -10.22
C GLU A 44 -19.90 5.33 -9.22
N GLU A 45 -19.73 6.47 -8.55
CA GLU A 45 -18.71 6.66 -7.51
C GLU A 45 -18.79 5.60 -6.39
N LYS A 46 -20.02 5.17 -6.06
CA LYS A 46 -20.27 4.15 -5.02
C LYS A 46 -19.66 2.79 -5.34
N ALA A 47 -19.57 2.41 -6.64
CA ALA A 47 -19.01 1.13 -7.08
C ALA A 47 -17.51 1.00 -6.72
N PHE A 48 -16.80 2.12 -6.64
CA PHE A 48 -15.38 2.14 -6.34
C PHE A 48 -15.04 2.10 -4.84
N LYS A 49 -16.03 2.27 -3.94
CA LYS A 49 -15.77 2.36 -2.50
C LYS A 49 -14.97 1.18 -1.95
N LYS A 50 -15.34 -0.06 -2.32
CA LYS A 50 -14.64 -1.26 -1.87
C LYS A 50 -13.26 -1.40 -2.47
N LEU A 51 -13.05 -0.93 -3.70
CA LEU A 51 -11.76 -1.02 -4.40
C LEU A 51 -10.75 -0.01 -3.88
N VAL A 52 -11.21 1.21 -3.54
CA VAL A 52 -10.37 2.37 -3.23
C VAL A 52 -10.09 2.51 -1.74
N PHE A 53 -11.15 2.42 -0.91
CA PHE A 53 -11.08 2.73 0.51
C PHE A 53 -10.81 1.52 1.41
N THR A 54 -10.39 0.40 0.83
CA THR A 54 -9.94 -0.77 1.60
C THR A 54 -8.45 -0.99 1.44
N PRO A 55 -7.76 -1.49 2.46
CA PRO A 55 -6.34 -1.79 2.38
C PRO A 55 -6.03 -3.01 1.49
N ASN A 56 -7.04 -3.82 1.18
CA ASN A 56 -6.86 -5.04 0.40
C ASN A 56 -6.64 -4.77 -1.08
N VAL A 57 -6.00 -5.70 -1.77
CA VAL A 57 -5.84 -5.70 -3.22
C VAL A 57 -6.98 -6.49 -3.86
N TYR A 58 -7.55 -5.91 -4.91
CA TYR A 58 -8.62 -6.52 -5.68
C TYR A 58 -8.30 -6.46 -7.17
N THR A 59 -8.68 -7.49 -7.89
CA THR A 59 -8.83 -7.43 -9.33
C THR A 59 -10.22 -6.90 -9.66
N ALA A 60 -10.35 -6.04 -10.66
CA ALA A 60 -11.62 -5.51 -11.11
C ALA A 60 -12.09 -6.27 -12.35
N SER A 61 -13.34 -6.75 -12.33
CA SER A 61 -14.02 -7.24 -13.53
C SER A 61 -14.96 -6.14 -13.99
N ILE A 62 -14.57 -5.42 -15.04
CA ILE A 62 -15.31 -4.27 -15.53
C ILE A 62 -16.28 -4.74 -16.61
N GLU A 63 -17.57 -4.52 -16.38
CA GLU A 63 -18.64 -4.86 -17.32
C GLU A 63 -19.09 -3.61 -18.07
N VAL A 64 -18.73 -3.53 -19.35
CA VAL A 64 -19.11 -2.43 -20.25
C VAL A 64 -19.83 -3.02 -21.45
N ASP A 65 -21.05 -2.58 -21.70
CA ASP A 65 -21.90 -3.03 -22.81
C ASP A 65 -22.02 -4.57 -22.91
N GLY A 66 -22.07 -5.27 -21.75
CA GLY A 66 -22.19 -6.73 -21.70
C GLY A 66 -20.85 -7.49 -21.85
N GLN A 67 -19.76 -6.80 -22.11
CA GLN A 67 -18.43 -7.39 -22.14
C GLN A 67 -17.76 -7.27 -20.77
N LYS A 68 -17.19 -8.37 -20.27
CA LYS A 68 -16.43 -8.40 -19.03
C LYS A 68 -14.94 -8.33 -19.34
N VAL A 69 -14.30 -7.27 -18.90
CA VAL A 69 -12.86 -7.06 -19.07
C VAL A 69 -12.19 -7.17 -17.72
N PRO A 70 -11.28 -8.16 -17.51
CA PRO A 70 -10.47 -8.22 -16.28
C PRO A 70 -9.44 -7.11 -16.31
N ALA A 71 -9.36 -6.36 -15.22
CA ALA A 71 -8.45 -5.22 -15.10
C ALA A 71 -7.96 -5.05 -13.66
N ILE A 72 -6.90 -4.29 -13.49
CA ILE A 72 -6.40 -3.83 -12.20
C ILE A 72 -6.47 -2.32 -12.11
N LEU A 73 -6.64 -1.84 -10.89
CA LEU A 73 -6.56 -0.42 -10.58
C LEU A 73 -5.10 0.04 -10.67
N GLN A 74 -4.82 0.97 -11.58
CA GLN A 74 -3.47 1.50 -11.78
C GLN A 74 -3.29 2.84 -11.07
N ASP A 75 -4.20 3.79 -11.30
CA ASP A 75 -4.14 5.09 -10.66
C ASP A 75 -5.53 5.66 -10.38
N ILE A 76 -5.58 6.59 -9.40
CA ILE A 76 -6.82 7.26 -8.99
C ILE A 76 -6.51 8.71 -8.74
N GLN A 77 -7.37 9.58 -9.25
CA GLN A 77 -7.33 11.00 -8.98
C GLN A 77 -8.46 11.40 -8.03
N PHE A 78 -8.11 12.08 -6.95
CA PHE A 78 -9.06 12.61 -5.97
C PHE A 78 -9.16 14.12 -6.07
N HIS A 79 -10.31 14.64 -5.67
CA HIS A 79 -10.49 16.08 -5.52
C HIS A 79 -9.80 16.56 -4.24
N PRO A 80 -8.92 17.58 -4.30
CA PRO A 80 -8.03 17.94 -3.18
C PRO A 80 -8.73 18.45 -1.92
N VAL A 81 -9.99 18.86 -2.02
CA VAL A 81 -10.76 19.38 -0.88
C VAL A 81 -11.88 18.44 -0.41
N THR A 82 -12.52 17.73 -1.36
CA THR A 82 -13.71 16.91 -1.06
C THR A 82 -13.45 15.43 -1.06
N ASP A 83 -12.22 14.99 -1.38
CA ASP A 83 -11.78 13.59 -1.51
C ASP A 83 -12.66 12.73 -2.45
N ARG A 84 -13.50 13.37 -3.26
CA ARG A 84 -14.31 12.67 -4.27
C ARG A 84 -13.42 12.15 -5.39
N ILE A 85 -13.76 10.99 -5.92
CA ILE A 85 -13.03 10.40 -7.04
C ILE A 85 -13.31 11.20 -8.31
N ILE A 86 -12.25 11.73 -8.94
CA ILE A 86 -12.33 12.51 -10.18
C ILE A 86 -12.13 11.64 -11.41
N HIS A 87 -11.17 10.71 -11.35
CA HIS A 87 -10.80 9.83 -12.46
C HIS A 87 -10.23 8.53 -11.93
N VAL A 88 -10.44 7.43 -12.64
CA VAL A 88 -9.87 6.13 -12.31
C VAL A 88 -9.30 5.49 -13.56
N ASP A 89 -8.06 5.03 -13.45
CA ASP A 89 -7.30 4.39 -14.51
C ASP A 89 -7.19 2.90 -14.23
N PHE A 90 -7.58 2.10 -15.21
CA PHE A 90 -7.48 0.65 -15.16
C PHE A 90 -6.53 0.13 -16.22
N TYR A 91 -5.73 -0.86 -15.85
CA TYR A 91 -4.90 -1.62 -16.75
C TYR A 91 -5.53 -3.00 -17.01
N GLN A 92 -5.73 -3.35 -18.27
CA GLN A 92 -6.28 -4.63 -18.65
C GLN A 92 -5.32 -5.77 -18.30
N LEU A 93 -5.86 -6.82 -17.69
CA LEU A 93 -5.10 -8.02 -17.36
C LEU A 93 -5.00 -8.96 -18.57
N PHE A 94 -3.77 -9.42 -18.80
CA PHE A 94 -3.43 -10.50 -19.74
C PHE A 94 -2.66 -11.56 -18.99
N GLU A 95 -2.92 -12.82 -19.27
CA GLU A 95 -2.25 -13.94 -18.59
C GLU A 95 -0.75 -13.99 -18.87
N ASP A 96 -0.33 -13.55 -20.06
CA ASP A 96 1.04 -13.61 -20.57
C ASP A 96 1.88 -12.36 -20.27
N LYS A 97 1.31 -11.34 -19.64
CA LYS A 97 2.02 -10.07 -19.38
C LYS A 97 2.26 -9.83 -17.90
N GLU A 98 3.49 -9.50 -17.56
CA GLU A 98 3.82 -9.03 -16.21
C GLU A 98 3.14 -7.70 -15.92
N ILE A 99 2.60 -7.58 -14.74
CA ILE A 99 1.94 -6.38 -14.27
C ILE A 99 2.60 -5.82 -13.02
N THR A 100 2.53 -4.51 -12.88
CA THR A 100 3.01 -3.82 -11.68
C THR A 100 1.84 -3.34 -10.86
N MET A 101 1.79 -3.73 -9.59
CA MET A 101 0.71 -3.37 -8.67
C MET A 101 1.26 -2.94 -7.32
N LYS A 102 0.53 -2.05 -6.62
CA LYS A 102 0.82 -1.65 -5.23
C LYS A 102 0.17 -2.63 -4.28
N ILE A 103 0.97 -3.46 -3.61
CA ILE A 103 0.51 -4.49 -2.67
C ILE A 103 0.72 -4.02 -1.23
N PRO A 104 -0.28 -4.17 -0.34
CA PRO A 104 -0.15 -3.79 1.05
C PRO A 104 0.80 -4.72 1.81
N VAL A 105 1.54 -4.15 2.75
CA VAL A 105 2.37 -4.90 3.68
C VAL A 105 1.59 -5.12 4.97
N LYS A 106 1.56 -6.36 5.45
CA LYS A 106 1.04 -6.74 6.77
C LYS A 106 2.20 -7.06 7.69
N LEU A 107 2.17 -6.45 8.87
CA LEU A 107 3.13 -6.74 9.92
C LEU A 107 2.67 -7.96 10.71
N THR A 108 3.61 -8.83 11.05
CA THR A 108 3.42 -10.00 11.92
C THR A 108 4.44 -9.99 13.05
N GLY A 109 4.06 -10.56 14.19
CA GLY A 109 4.88 -10.58 15.39
C GLY A 109 4.77 -9.30 16.23
N THR A 110 5.52 -9.27 17.32
CA THR A 110 5.63 -8.13 18.24
C THR A 110 7.10 -7.74 18.35
N SER A 111 7.41 -6.47 18.09
CA SER A 111 8.78 -5.99 18.17
C SER A 111 9.21 -5.76 19.63
N PRO A 112 10.32 -6.36 20.09
CA PRO A 112 10.88 -6.05 21.41
C PRO A 112 11.28 -4.58 21.56
N GLY A 113 11.68 -3.93 20.46
CA GLY A 113 11.96 -2.51 20.48
C GLY A 113 10.73 -1.63 20.76
N VAL A 114 9.53 -2.08 20.41
CA VAL A 114 8.29 -1.37 20.78
C VAL A 114 7.92 -1.64 22.22
N LEU A 115 8.14 -2.87 22.73
CA LEU A 115 7.92 -3.21 24.13
C LEU A 115 8.82 -2.39 25.06
N ASN A 116 10.06 -2.12 24.63
CA ASN A 116 11.03 -1.29 25.35
C ASN A 116 10.82 0.23 25.11
N GLY A 117 9.60 0.66 24.83
CA GLY A 117 9.26 2.09 24.70
C GLY A 117 9.61 2.73 23.36
N GLY A 118 10.10 1.99 22.37
CA GLY A 118 10.34 2.49 21.01
C GLY A 118 9.05 2.76 20.23
N SER A 119 9.12 3.69 19.29
CA SER A 119 7.99 4.02 18.39
C SER A 119 8.14 3.33 17.04
N LEU A 120 7.15 2.50 16.68
CA LEU A 120 7.09 1.83 15.38
C LEU A 120 6.67 2.83 14.29
N ARG A 121 7.55 3.06 13.33
CA ARG A 121 7.24 3.89 12.16
C ARG A 121 7.11 3.03 10.92
N PHE A 122 5.89 2.93 10.40
CA PHE A 122 5.60 2.25 9.15
C PHE A 122 5.76 3.25 7.99
N THR A 123 6.90 3.17 7.28
CA THR A 123 7.27 4.12 6.23
C THR A 123 6.54 3.80 4.93
N ASN A 124 6.62 2.56 4.48
CA ASN A 124 6.03 2.12 3.22
C ASN A 124 4.95 1.06 3.46
N ARG A 125 3.70 1.49 3.56
CA ARG A 125 2.54 0.59 3.79
C ARG A 125 2.14 -0.22 2.56
N LYS A 126 2.52 0.21 1.37
CA LYS A 126 2.28 -0.46 0.09
C LYS A 126 3.57 -0.51 -0.70
N LEU A 127 3.91 -1.66 -1.26
CA LEU A 127 5.07 -1.86 -2.11
C LEU A 127 4.64 -2.09 -3.55
N LYS A 128 5.38 -1.49 -4.51
CA LYS A 128 5.19 -1.77 -5.93
C LYS A 128 5.86 -3.10 -6.25
N VAL A 129 5.06 -4.05 -6.68
CA VAL A 129 5.48 -5.41 -7.04
C VAL A 129 5.19 -5.65 -8.49
N LYS A 130 6.14 -6.24 -9.20
CA LYS A 130 6.02 -6.69 -10.57
C LYS A 130 5.98 -8.21 -10.58
N ALA A 131 4.91 -8.78 -11.12
CA ALA A 131 4.72 -10.22 -11.21
C ALA A 131 3.73 -10.60 -12.32
N MET A 132 3.68 -11.88 -12.65
CA MET A 132 2.60 -12.45 -13.47
C MET A 132 1.29 -12.43 -12.68
N PRO A 133 0.13 -12.27 -13.33
CA PRO A 133 -1.18 -12.21 -12.65
C PRO A 133 -1.47 -13.41 -11.75
N SER A 134 -1.00 -14.59 -12.10
CA SER A 134 -1.12 -15.83 -11.31
C SER A 134 -0.32 -15.81 -10.02
N ASN A 135 0.83 -15.13 -10.00
CA ASN A 135 1.79 -15.12 -8.90
C ASN A 135 1.67 -13.90 -7.98
N LEU A 136 0.67 -13.06 -8.21
CA LEU A 136 0.45 -11.86 -7.39
C LEU A 136 -0.09 -12.22 -6.00
N PRO A 137 0.61 -11.83 -4.91
CA PRO A 137 0.14 -12.05 -3.55
C PRO A 137 -0.95 -11.02 -3.17
N ASP A 138 -1.85 -11.39 -2.26
CA ASP A 138 -2.84 -10.47 -1.69
C ASP A 138 -2.21 -9.46 -0.73
N PHE A 139 -1.12 -9.82 -0.06
CA PHE A 139 -0.32 -8.99 0.84
C PHE A 139 1.10 -9.52 0.96
N VAL A 140 2.02 -8.67 1.33
CA VAL A 140 3.39 -9.03 1.69
C VAL A 140 3.47 -9.08 3.21
N THR A 141 3.93 -10.20 3.76
CA THR A 141 4.11 -10.36 5.21
C THR A 141 5.48 -9.81 5.60
N ALA A 142 5.52 -8.98 6.62
CA ALA A 142 6.76 -8.44 7.18
C ALA A 142 6.82 -8.80 8.67
N ASP A 143 7.76 -9.64 9.05
CA ASP A 143 7.99 -10.02 10.45
C ASP A 143 8.80 -8.93 11.15
N ILE A 144 8.28 -8.49 12.31
CA ILE A 144 8.91 -7.46 13.15
C ILE A 144 9.42 -8.02 14.48
N SER A 145 9.38 -9.34 14.69
CA SER A 145 9.72 -9.99 15.96
C SER A 145 11.17 -9.77 16.40
N GLU A 146 12.08 -9.50 15.47
CA GLU A 146 13.51 -9.28 15.76
C GLU A 146 13.90 -7.81 15.83
N LEU A 147 12.96 -6.87 15.58
CA LEU A 147 13.28 -5.46 15.50
C LEU A 147 13.48 -4.84 16.90
N LYS A 148 14.70 -4.44 17.18
CA LYS A 148 15.10 -3.65 18.37
C LYS A 148 14.94 -2.15 18.10
N ILE A 149 15.10 -1.32 19.14
CA ILE A 149 15.17 0.15 19.01
C ILE A 149 16.31 0.52 18.05
N GLY A 150 16.04 1.40 17.09
CA GLY A 150 16.97 1.81 16.03
C GLY A 150 17.02 0.87 14.82
N SER A 151 16.46 -0.34 14.89
CA SER A 151 16.45 -1.30 13.78
C SER A 151 15.50 -0.90 12.67
N LYS A 152 15.84 -1.31 11.44
CA LYS A 152 15.08 -1.04 10.21
C LYS A 152 14.85 -2.35 9.48
N LEU A 153 13.64 -2.56 8.96
CA LEU A 153 13.32 -3.64 8.02
C LEU A 153 13.41 -3.10 6.60
N LEU A 154 14.27 -3.68 5.79
CA LEU A 154 14.52 -3.30 4.40
C LEU A 154 13.72 -4.20 3.45
N ILE A 155 13.55 -3.77 2.20
CA ILE A 155 12.91 -4.60 1.16
C ILE A 155 13.74 -5.84 0.86
N SER A 156 15.08 -5.75 0.92
CA SER A 156 15.99 -6.89 0.71
C SER A 156 15.68 -8.10 1.59
N SER A 157 15.18 -7.89 2.81
CA SER A 157 14.78 -8.99 3.72
C SER A 157 13.41 -9.60 3.42
N LEU A 158 12.63 -9.00 2.52
CA LEU A 158 11.31 -9.47 2.08
C LEU A 158 11.35 -10.17 0.72
N PHE A 159 12.55 -10.47 0.22
CA PHE A 159 12.73 -11.09 -1.10
C PHE A 159 11.92 -12.39 -1.24
N ASN A 160 11.28 -12.55 -2.41
CA ASN A 160 10.55 -13.75 -2.79
C ASN A 160 10.80 -14.03 -4.29
N GLU A 161 11.00 -15.28 -4.66
CA GLU A 161 11.26 -15.70 -6.05
C GLU A 161 10.05 -15.53 -6.98
N ALA A 162 8.84 -15.50 -6.42
CA ALA A 162 7.61 -15.43 -7.20
C ALA A 162 7.31 -14.05 -7.79
N TYR A 163 7.96 -12.97 -7.28
CA TYR A 163 7.71 -11.60 -7.72
C TYR A 163 8.90 -10.68 -7.44
N THR A 164 9.00 -9.60 -8.19
CA THR A 164 10.08 -8.62 -8.08
C THR A 164 9.58 -7.30 -7.51
N PHE A 165 10.30 -6.74 -6.53
CA PHE A 165 10.02 -5.39 -6.03
C PHE A 165 10.59 -4.35 -6.99
N MET A 166 9.79 -3.30 -7.27
CA MET A 166 10.20 -2.17 -8.12
C MET A 166 10.86 -1.02 -7.31
N HIS A 167 11.14 -1.25 -6.05
CA HIS A 167 11.83 -0.32 -5.16
C HIS A 167 13.30 -0.71 -5.01
N PRO A 168 14.20 0.24 -4.71
CA PRO A 168 15.58 -0.07 -4.34
C PRO A 168 15.65 -0.96 -3.09
N ASP A 169 16.61 -1.86 -3.04
CA ASP A 169 16.79 -2.83 -1.95
C ASP A 169 16.96 -2.17 -0.57
N ASN A 170 17.56 -0.98 -0.55
CA ASN A 170 17.77 -0.18 0.66
C ASN A 170 16.52 0.57 1.14
N THR A 171 15.37 0.40 0.49
CA THR A 171 14.13 1.07 0.91
C THR A 171 13.64 0.51 2.23
N VAL A 172 13.45 1.38 3.21
CA VAL A 172 12.95 1.02 4.54
C VAL A 172 11.44 0.81 4.49
N VAL A 173 10.97 -0.35 4.89
CA VAL A 173 9.55 -0.68 5.02
C VAL A 173 9.03 -0.25 6.38
N VAL A 174 9.68 -0.71 7.43
CA VAL A 174 9.36 -0.42 8.84
C VAL A 174 10.63 -0.09 9.59
N GLN A 175 10.56 0.79 10.57
CA GLN A 175 11.65 1.10 11.49
C GLN A 175 11.11 1.33 12.90
N VAL A 176 11.88 0.95 13.90
CA VAL A 176 11.62 1.30 15.30
C VAL A 176 12.53 2.46 15.68
N ARG A 177 11.96 3.58 16.10
CA ARG A 177 12.69 4.76 16.54
C ARG A 177 12.66 4.86 18.06
N THR A 178 13.68 5.46 18.64
CA THR A 178 13.65 5.90 20.02
C THR A 178 12.50 6.89 20.22
N SER A 179 11.75 6.74 21.29
CA SER A 179 10.81 7.76 21.76
C SER A 179 11.50 8.60 22.86
N ARG A 180 10.99 9.78 23.13
CA ARG A 180 11.53 10.63 24.21
C ARG A 180 11.45 9.96 25.58
N ASN A 181 10.47 9.09 25.78
CA ASN A 181 10.30 8.35 27.04
C ASN A 181 11.32 7.22 27.20
N ALA A 182 11.68 6.53 26.09
CA ALA A 182 12.67 5.46 26.11
C ALA A 182 14.11 5.99 26.40
N THR A 183 14.44 7.20 25.95
CA THR A 183 15.72 7.84 26.28
C THR A 183 15.82 8.24 27.77
N ALA A 184 14.71 8.59 28.40
CA ALA A 184 14.70 8.93 29.83
C ALA A 184 14.92 7.68 30.71
N GLU A 185 14.36 6.53 30.34
CA GLU A 185 14.55 5.26 31.07
C GLU A 185 15.98 4.71 30.90
N GLU A 186 16.60 4.83 29.73
CA GLU A 186 18.00 4.45 29.52
C GLU A 186 18.99 5.37 30.27
N GLU A 187 18.67 6.65 30.43
CA GLU A 187 19.47 7.59 31.20
C GLU A 187 19.34 7.36 32.73
N GLU A 188 18.14 6.92 33.18
CA GLU A 188 17.95 6.54 34.62
C GLU A 188 18.63 5.21 34.94
N GLU A 189 18.54 4.17 34.10
CA GLU A 189 19.24 2.89 34.31
C GLU A 189 20.76 3.05 34.28
N THR A 190 21.32 3.92 33.41
CA THR A 190 22.76 4.19 33.39
C THR A 190 23.21 5.05 34.59
N ALA A 191 22.33 5.89 35.12
CA ALA A 191 22.65 6.68 36.33
C ALA A 191 22.58 5.83 37.61
N GLU A 192 21.65 4.87 37.72
CA GLU A 192 21.60 3.94 38.86
C GLU A 192 22.75 2.94 38.85
N GLY A 193 23.14 2.38 37.68
CA GLY A 193 24.29 1.48 37.55
C GLY A 193 25.63 2.15 37.89
N ALA A 194 25.78 3.44 37.60
CA ALA A 194 27.00 4.18 37.92
C ALA A 194 27.10 4.56 39.42
N THR A 195 25.98 4.62 40.13
CA THR A 195 25.95 4.88 41.59
C THR A 195 26.19 3.63 42.41
N GLU A 196 25.82 2.43 41.95
CA GLU A 196 26.09 1.17 42.61
C GLU A 196 27.60 0.78 42.51
N GLU A 197 28.23 0.98 41.34
CA GLU A 197 29.65 0.68 41.15
C GLU A 197 30.60 1.63 41.95
N ALA A 198 30.14 2.87 42.17
CA ALA A 198 30.91 3.84 42.98
C ALA A 198 30.83 3.61 44.50
N THR A 199 29.81 2.89 44.98
CA THR A 199 29.67 2.54 46.42
C THR A 199 30.37 1.25 46.78
N GLU A 200 30.65 0.35 45.85
CA GLU A 200 31.34 -0.92 46.11
C GLU A 200 32.88 -0.73 46.15
N THR A 201 33.44 0.26 45.43
CA THR A 201 34.88 0.59 45.45
C THR A 201 35.32 1.47 46.61
N ALA A 202 34.43 1.97 47.45
CA ALA A 202 34.74 2.78 48.62
C ALA A 202 34.71 1.99 49.95
N ALA A 203 34.48 0.66 49.92
CA ALA A 203 34.35 -0.20 51.09
C ALA A 203 35.44 -1.28 51.20
N GLU A 204 36.57 -1.15 50.47
CA GLU A 204 37.73 -2.01 50.59
C GLU A 204 38.99 -1.26 51.13
#